data_de26c4dd123c3ce6d4168e88abf2bff3
#
_entry.id   de26c4dd123c3ce6d4168e88abf2bff3
#
_cell.length_a   1.000
_cell.length_b   1.000
_cell.length_c   1.000
_cell.angle_alpha   90.00
_cell.angle_beta   90.00
_cell.angle_gamma   90.00
#
_symmetry.space_group_name_H-M   'P 1'
#
loop_
_entity.id
_entity.type
_entity.pdbx_description
1 polymer ?
#
loop_
_entity_poly.entity_id
_entity_poly.type
_entity_poly.pdbx_seq_one_letter_code
_entity_poly.pdbx_strand_id
1 'polypeptide(L)' 'KETLLKPGDKVLLSGGMFKGLEAVYMHSDGDMRAMVLIDLLSKPHLISYEVAHLLPQD' A
#
# COMPACT_ATOMS: atom_id res chain seq x y z
N LYS A 1 8.12 -11.42 12.53
CA LYS A 1 6.69 -11.25 12.60
C LYS A 1 6.15 -10.62 11.34
N GLU A 2 5.18 -11.20 10.77
CA GLU A 2 4.69 -10.72 9.50
C GLU A 2 3.37 -9.99 9.64
N THR A 3 3.16 -9.10 8.72
CA THR A 3 1.94 -8.35 8.65
C THR A 3 0.99 -9.05 7.70
N LEU A 4 -0.21 -9.32 8.20
CA LEU A 4 -1.20 -10.02 7.39
C LEU A 4 -2.20 -9.01 6.88
N LEU A 5 -1.89 -8.44 5.73
CA LEU A 5 -2.77 -7.49 5.08
C LEU A 5 -3.75 -8.22 4.19
N LYS A 6 -4.96 -7.73 4.15
CA LYS A 6 -6.00 -8.31 3.30
C LYS A 6 -6.49 -7.28 2.31
N PRO A 7 -6.99 -7.71 1.16
CA PRO A 7 -7.53 -6.77 0.19
C PRO A 7 -8.54 -5.84 0.84
N GLY A 8 -8.37 -4.56 0.59
CA GLY A 8 -9.24 -3.55 1.17
C GLY A 8 -8.71 -2.91 2.43
N ASP A 9 -7.65 -3.45 3.01
CA ASP A 9 -7.06 -2.87 4.21
C ASP A 9 -6.41 -1.54 3.89
N LYS A 10 -6.60 -0.58 4.77
CA LYS A 10 -5.96 0.73 4.62
C LYS A 10 -4.56 0.69 5.17
N VAL A 11 -3.65 1.32 4.46
CA VAL A 11 -2.26 1.42 4.88
C VAL A 11 -1.78 2.85 4.69
N LEU A 12 -0.77 3.19 5.48
CA LEU A 12 -0.07 4.46 5.31
C LEU A 12 1.26 4.16 4.65
N LEU A 13 1.58 4.92 3.62
CA LEU A 13 2.86 4.74 2.95
C LEU A 13 3.93 5.45 3.77
N SER A 14 4.85 4.68 4.36
CA SER A 14 5.82 5.21 5.29
C SER A 14 7.15 5.54 4.66
N GLY A 15 7.31 5.25 3.39
CA GLY A 15 8.54 5.56 2.68
C GLY A 15 8.31 5.51 1.19
N GLY A 16 9.35 5.82 0.42
CA GLY A 16 9.23 5.78 -1.02
C GLY A 16 8.67 7.05 -1.61
N MET A 17 8.32 6.95 -2.88
CA MET A 17 7.90 8.12 -3.65
C MET A 17 6.65 8.79 -3.10
N PHE A 18 5.74 7.99 -2.53
CA PHE A 18 4.47 8.53 -2.05
C PHE A 18 4.37 8.51 -0.54
N LYS A 19 5.50 8.68 0.13
CA LYS A 19 5.52 8.71 1.58
C LYS A 19 4.50 9.71 2.12
N GLY A 20 3.73 9.28 3.11
CA GLY A 20 2.75 10.14 3.74
C GLY A 20 1.35 10.00 3.22
N LEU A 21 1.17 9.32 2.09
CA LEU A 21 -0.16 9.13 1.53
C LEU A 21 -0.79 7.86 2.09
N GLU A 22 -2.11 7.85 2.12
CA GLU A 22 -2.86 6.65 2.46
C GLU A 22 -3.14 5.85 1.20
N ALA A 23 -3.16 4.55 1.36
CA ALA A 23 -3.41 3.65 0.24
C ALA A 23 -4.28 2.50 0.71
N VAL A 24 -4.77 1.72 -0.24
CA VAL A 24 -5.55 0.53 0.06
C VAL A 24 -4.79 -0.67 -0.50
N TYR A 25 -4.52 -1.63 0.37
CA TYR A 25 -3.84 -2.85 -0.05
C TYR A 25 -4.78 -3.67 -0.93
N MET A 26 -4.28 -4.12 -2.07
CA MET A 26 -5.10 -4.91 -2.97
C MET A 26 -4.67 -6.38 -3.00
N HIS A 27 -3.41 -6.63 -3.29
CA HIS A 27 -2.91 -8.00 -3.27
C HIS A 27 -1.38 -7.97 -3.35
N SER A 28 -0.77 -9.09 -3.05
CA SER A 28 0.68 -9.17 -3.10
C SER A 28 1.18 -9.15 -4.54
N ASP A 29 2.42 -8.71 -4.70
CA ASP A 29 3.08 -8.66 -6.00
C ASP A 29 4.47 -9.24 -5.79
N GLY A 30 4.52 -10.53 -5.45
CA GLY A 30 5.76 -11.16 -5.08
C GLY A 30 6.02 -11.01 -3.60
N ASP A 31 7.23 -11.41 -3.19
CA ASP A 31 7.56 -11.48 -1.76
C ASP A 31 7.68 -10.12 -1.10
N MET A 32 8.18 -9.13 -1.82
CA MET A 32 8.56 -7.87 -1.19
C MET A 32 7.73 -6.69 -1.65
N ARG A 33 6.81 -6.90 -2.55
CA ARG A 33 5.99 -5.81 -3.08
C ARG A 33 4.53 -6.19 -3.05
N ALA A 34 3.71 -5.17 -3.11
CA ALA A 34 2.27 -5.37 -3.13
C ALA A 34 1.65 -4.33 -4.05
N MET A 35 0.50 -4.66 -4.61
CA MET A 35 -0.27 -3.70 -5.37
C MET A 35 -1.17 -2.95 -4.42
N VAL A 36 -1.08 -1.63 -4.47
CA VAL A 36 -1.90 -0.78 -3.62
C VAL A 36 -2.58 0.26 -4.48
N LEU A 37 -3.73 0.71 -4.00
CA LEU A 37 -4.53 1.70 -4.71
C LEU A 37 -4.38 3.03 -3.98
N ILE A 38 -3.99 4.06 -4.72
CA ILE A 38 -3.88 5.40 -4.16
C ILE A 38 -4.69 6.36 -5.01
N ASP A 39 -5.13 7.46 -4.39
CA ASP A 39 -5.86 8.50 -5.11
C ASP A 39 -4.92 9.64 -5.43
N LEU A 40 -4.77 9.91 -6.69
CA LEU A 40 -3.97 11.04 -7.16
C LEU A 40 -4.84 11.88 -8.09
N LEU A 41 -4.96 13.16 -7.78
CA LEU A 41 -5.74 14.05 -8.60
C LEU A 41 -7.16 13.55 -8.80
N SER A 42 -7.74 13.04 -7.70
CA SER A 42 -9.11 12.54 -7.67
C SER A 42 -9.32 11.30 -8.51
N LYS A 43 -8.25 10.60 -8.85
CA LYS A 43 -8.35 9.36 -9.61
C LYS A 43 -7.58 8.26 -8.90
N PRO A 44 -8.14 7.05 -8.88
CA PRO A 44 -7.41 5.92 -8.28
C PRO A 44 -6.34 5.40 -9.22
N HIS A 45 -5.21 5.06 -8.65
CA HIS A 45 -4.09 4.50 -9.40
C HIS A 45 -3.60 3.26 -8.68
N LEU A 46 -3.45 2.17 -9.42
CA LEU A 46 -2.94 0.94 -8.87
C LEU A 46 -1.43 0.92 -9.11
N ILE A 47 -0.67 0.83 -8.01
CA ILE A 47 0.80 0.88 -8.12
C ILE A 47 1.40 -0.25 -7.32
N SER A 48 2.61 -0.64 -7.69
CA SER A 48 3.37 -1.63 -6.95
C SER A 48 4.25 -0.89 -5.94
N TYR A 49 4.21 -1.33 -4.68
CA TYR A 49 4.91 -0.65 -3.60
C TYR A 49 5.59 -1.67 -2.70
N GLU A 50 6.70 -1.29 -2.10
CA GLU A 50 7.42 -2.19 -1.20
C GLU A 50 6.61 -2.43 0.05
N VAL A 51 6.46 -3.70 0.40
CA VAL A 51 5.70 -4.07 1.59
C VAL A 51 6.27 -3.43 2.85
N ALA A 52 7.60 -3.26 2.89
CA ALA A 52 8.24 -2.67 4.06
C ALA A 52 7.77 -1.25 4.34
N HIS A 53 7.18 -0.58 3.35
CA HIS A 53 6.69 0.79 3.51
C HIS A 53 5.19 0.87 3.74
N LEU A 54 4.54 -0.25 3.99
CA LEU A 54 3.10 -0.28 4.21
C LEU A 54 2.83 -0.42 5.70
N LEU A 55 2.29 0.63 6.30
CA LEU A 55 1.92 0.59 7.72
C LEU A 55 0.42 0.37 7.82
N PRO A 56 -0.01 -0.74 8.42
CA PRO A 56 -1.44 -0.99 8.56
C PRO A 56 -2.11 0.10 9.37
N GLN A 57 -3.32 0.44 8.97
CA GLN A 57 -4.13 1.43 9.66
C GLN A 57 -5.36 0.75 10.24
N ASP A 58 -5.69 1.09 11.46
CA ASP A 58 -6.92 0.57 12.06
C ASP A 58 -8.12 1.47 11.75
#